data_085e7966cbfa9fea195e29d9a2ff6167
#
_entry.id   085e7966cbfa9fea195e29d9a2ff6167
#
_cell.length_a   1.000
_cell.length_b   1.000
_cell.length_c   1.000
_cell.angle_alpha   90.00
_cell.angle_beta   90.00
_cell.angle_gamma   90.00
#
_symmetry.space_group_name_H-M   'P 1'
#
loop_
_entity.id
_entity.type
_entity.pdbx_description
1 polymer ?
#
loop_
_entity_poly.entity_id
_entity_poly.type
_entity_poly.pdbx_seq_one_letter_code
_entity_poly.pdbx_strand_id
1 'polypeptide(L)'
;DNFHTHISQILAYRACAAVRKINRKGQGGEEYVSMRSVSLDEENEEIFVNDFHAKKIRVYDLEGNFKRSLNQRSEKSSFYVEMLDYDKDNLICYDKFNFEVPFLLVSKQDGSITKEITVPYKEKQLFHIVERLYDKGETRAAGPGPYNSIIPFNGNWILFEASADTVYTLMPDYSLRPLIARTPPIHTMDPGVFVVLRLISDRYYFMESVTNIYDFNTGEGFPRKYFAYDTQEKKFFNYITYNDDYSYKKEIYMVTFPPINSKGELCSTINASDLCQDYKRGKLKGKLKEVAATLEEDDNRVVVLVRPKK
;
A
#
# COMPACT_ATOMS: atom_id res chain seq x y z
N ASP A 1 -13.64 -2.13 15.64
CA ASP A 1 -13.55 -0.83 14.93
C ASP A 1 -12.74 -1.04 13.67
N ASN A 2 -13.45 -1.05 12.54
CA ASN A 2 -12.85 -1.19 11.22
C ASN A 2 -11.97 0.03 10.94
N PHE A 3 -10.65 -0.13 10.97
CA PHE A 3 -9.71 0.87 10.47
C PHE A 3 -9.81 0.97 8.94
N HIS A 4 -10.92 1.52 8.46
CA HIS A 4 -10.95 2.15 7.16
C HIS A 4 -10.42 3.57 7.32
N THR A 5 -9.14 3.77 7.10
CA THR A 5 -8.61 5.10 6.85
C THR A 5 -9.27 5.60 5.57
N HIS A 6 -10.37 6.29 5.72
CA HIS A 6 -11.02 6.99 4.62
C HIS A 6 -10.14 8.19 4.27
N ILE A 7 -9.24 8.02 3.29
CA ILE A 7 -8.64 9.15 2.63
C ILE A 7 -9.79 9.87 1.91
N SER A 8 -10.13 11.08 2.35
CA SER A 8 -11.20 11.87 1.74
C SER A 8 -10.68 13.07 0.95
N GLN A 9 -9.38 13.32 0.99
CA GLN A 9 -8.76 14.53 0.44
C GLN A 9 -7.38 14.23 -0.11
N ILE A 10 -7.01 14.94 -1.16
CA ILE A 10 -5.65 14.94 -1.73
C ILE A 10 -4.98 16.24 -1.32
N LEU A 11 -3.81 16.13 -0.70
CA LEU A 11 -3.01 17.30 -0.31
C LEU A 11 -1.79 17.36 -1.20
N ALA A 12 -1.63 18.47 -1.91
CA ALA A 12 -0.43 18.76 -2.69
C ALA A 12 0.54 19.61 -1.86
N TYR A 13 1.79 19.19 -1.79
CA TYR A 13 2.86 19.90 -1.09
C TYR A 13 3.98 20.30 -2.04
N ARG A 14 4.51 21.52 -1.86
CA ARG A 14 5.73 21.99 -2.51
C ARG A 14 6.69 22.46 -1.43
N ALA A 15 7.91 21.91 -1.41
CA ALA A 15 8.94 22.28 -0.42
C ALA A 15 8.43 22.27 1.03
N CYS A 16 7.67 21.25 1.42
CA CYS A 16 7.05 21.07 2.74
C CYS A 16 5.95 22.09 3.10
N ALA A 17 5.52 22.95 2.19
CA ALA A 17 4.35 23.82 2.36
C ALA A 17 3.14 23.21 1.64
N ALA A 18 1.98 23.18 2.29
CA ALA A 18 0.72 22.79 1.64
C ALA A 18 0.37 23.83 0.57
N VAL A 19 0.36 23.41 -0.70
CA VAL A 19 0.04 24.31 -1.82
C VAL A 19 -1.46 24.29 -2.09
N ARG A 20 -2.08 23.14 -1.98
CA ARG A 20 -3.47 22.96 -2.34
C ARG A 20 -4.10 21.76 -1.66
N LYS A 21 -5.41 21.88 -1.40
CA LYS A 21 -6.27 20.81 -0.95
C LYS A 21 -7.34 20.56 -2.02
N ILE A 22 -7.39 19.32 -2.53
CA ILE A 22 -8.41 18.88 -3.47
C ILE A 22 -9.37 17.98 -2.70
N ASN A 23 -10.64 18.40 -2.61
CA ASN A 23 -11.71 17.62 -2.02
C ASN A 23 -12.93 17.65 -2.96
N ARG A 24 -13.11 16.54 -3.68
CA ARG A 24 -14.22 16.32 -4.59
C ARG A 24 -15.09 15.16 -4.12
N LYS A 25 -15.17 14.96 -2.79
CA LYS A 25 -16.06 13.92 -2.22
C LYS A 25 -17.50 14.36 -2.31
N GLY A 26 -18.33 13.56 -2.98
CA GLY A 26 -19.77 13.80 -3.16
C GLY A 26 -20.43 12.69 -3.98
N GLN A 27 -21.64 12.92 -4.46
CA GLN A 27 -22.42 11.97 -5.25
C GLN A 27 -22.67 12.46 -6.69
N GLY A 28 -22.12 13.60 -7.07
CA GLY A 28 -22.24 14.16 -8.41
C GLY A 28 -21.43 13.37 -9.45
N GLY A 29 -21.74 13.60 -10.72
CA GLY A 29 -21.10 12.89 -11.83
C GLY A 29 -19.58 13.09 -11.93
N GLU A 30 -19.08 14.21 -11.42
CA GLU A 30 -17.68 14.62 -11.39
C GLU A 30 -16.98 14.37 -10.05
N GLU A 31 -17.73 13.85 -9.08
CA GLU A 31 -17.28 13.63 -7.71
C GLU A 31 -16.95 12.16 -7.47
N TYR A 32 -16.10 11.88 -6.48
CA TYR A 32 -15.86 10.52 -6.00
C TYR A 32 -16.62 10.27 -4.69
N VAL A 33 -17.19 9.09 -4.56
CA VAL A 33 -17.93 8.68 -3.35
C VAL A 33 -16.97 8.15 -2.29
N SER A 34 -16.04 7.30 -2.71
CA SER A 34 -15.11 6.63 -1.81
C SER A 34 -13.75 6.44 -2.47
N MET A 35 -12.77 7.24 -2.03
CA MET A 35 -11.39 7.17 -2.52
C MET A 35 -10.67 5.99 -1.89
N ARG A 36 -10.26 5.01 -2.71
CA ARG A 36 -9.46 3.85 -2.27
C ARG A 36 -7.97 4.09 -2.41
N SER A 37 -7.56 4.61 -3.56
CA SER A 37 -6.17 4.95 -3.88
C SER A 37 -6.14 6.13 -4.85
N VAL A 38 -4.99 6.78 -4.88
CA VAL A 38 -4.71 7.90 -5.79
C VAL A 38 -3.40 7.62 -6.47
N SER A 39 -3.34 7.89 -7.76
CA SER A 39 -2.10 7.88 -8.54
C SER A 39 -1.91 9.24 -9.19
N LEU A 40 -0.68 9.74 -9.15
CA LEU A 40 -0.27 10.99 -9.79
C LEU A 40 0.51 10.65 -11.06
N ASP A 41 0.07 11.19 -12.15
CA ASP A 41 0.78 11.19 -13.43
C ASP A 41 1.40 12.58 -13.63
N GLU A 42 2.69 12.69 -13.32
CA GLU A 42 3.41 13.97 -13.42
C GLU A 42 3.62 14.39 -14.87
N GLU A 43 3.72 13.43 -15.81
CA GLU A 43 3.98 13.71 -17.22
C GLU A 43 2.75 14.32 -17.92
N ASN A 44 1.56 13.76 -17.64
CA ASN A 44 0.31 14.25 -18.21
C ASN A 44 -0.42 15.26 -17.31
N GLU A 45 0.15 15.60 -16.16
CA GLU A 45 -0.43 16.50 -15.14
C GLU A 45 -1.83 16.08 -14.73
N GLU A 46 -2.00 14.77 -14.44
CA GLU A 46 -3.29 14.16 -14.09
C GLU A 46 -3.25 13.45 -12.74
N ILE A 47 -4.39 13.49 -12.05
CA ILE A 47 -4.64 12.78 -10.80
C ILE A 47 -5.72 11.74 -11.05
N PHE A 48 -5.37 10.48 -10.85
CA PHE A 48 -6.28 9.35 -10.97
C PHE A 48 -6.78 8.95 -9.58
N VAL A 49 -8.08 9.03 -9.35
CA VAL A 49 -8.73 8.66 -8.09
C VAL A 49 -9.53 7.39 -8.30
N ASN A 50 -9.12 6.32 -7.62
CA ASN A 50 -9.85 5.05 -7.63
C ASN A 50 -11.07 5.15 -6.72
N ASP A 51 -12.25 5.34 -7.31
CA ASP A 51 -13.53 5.42 -6.63
C ASP A 51 -14.13 4.01 -6.48
N PHE A 52 -13.85 3.41 -5.34
CA PHE A 52 -14.18 2.04 -5.03
C PHE A 52 -15.68 1.73 -5.13
N HIS A 53 -16.53 2.55 -4.55
CA HIS A 53 -17.98 2.31 -4.54
C HIS A 53 -18.62 2.54 -5.91
N ALA A 54 -18.14 3.52 -6.66
CA ALA A 54 -18.64 3.79 -8.00
C ALA A 54 -18.07 2.85 -9.08
N LYS A 55 -17.06 2.03 -8.74
CA LYS A 55 -16.30 1.19 -9.69
C LYS A 55 -15.78 1.99 -10.89
N LYS A 56 -15.22 3.17 -10.59
CA LYS A 56 -14.70 4.11 -11.60
C LYS A 56 -13.35 4.64 -11.16
N ILE A 57 -12.57 5.06 -12.13
CA ILE A 57 -11.42 5.91 -11.89
C ILE A 57 -11.80 7.31 -12.34
N ARG A 58 -11.78 8.27 -11.41
CA ARG A 58 -12.02 9.68 -11.68
C ARG A 58 -10.71 10.36 -11.99
N VAL A 59 -10.66 11.11 -13.09
CA VAL A 59 -9.46 11.80 -13.53
C VAL A 59 -9.67 13.30 -13.38
N TYR A 60 -8.70 13.93 -12.69
CA TYR A 60 -8.66 15.37 -12.45
C TYR A 60 -7.34 15.93 -12.96
N ASP A 61 -7.29 17.24 -13.25
CA ASP A 61 -6.04 17.94 -13.38
C ASP A 61 -5.38 18.21 -12.02
N LEU A 62 -4.18 18.82 -12.01
CA LEU A 62 -3.48 19.16 -10.77
C LEU A 62 -4.18 20.27 -9.97
N GLU A 63 -5.10 21.00 -10.60
CA GLU A 63 -5.97 22.00 -9.97
C GLU A 63 -7.20 21.38 -9.30
N GLY A 64 -7.49 20.09 -9.58
CA GLY A 64 -8.64 19.37 -9.07
C GLY A 64 -9.90 19.58 -9.91
N ASN A 65 -9.77 20.07 -11.14
CA ASN A 65 -10.88 20.12 -12.07
C ASN A 65 -11.09 18.73 -12.68
N PHE A 66 -12.34 18.33 -12.81
CA PHE A 66 -12.68 17.05 -13.40
C PHE A 66 -12.37 17.03 -14.92
N LYS A 67 -11.72 15.98 -15.37
CA LYS A 67 -11.40 15.76 -16.79
C LYS A 67 -12.29 14.67 -17.41
N ARG A 68 -12.34 13.50 -16.78
CA ARG A 68 -13.09 12.33 -17.30
C ARG A 68 -13.27 11.25 -16.23
N SER A 69 -14.10 10.27 -16.53
CA SER A 69 -14.22 9.04 -15.75
C SER A 69 -13.90 7.83 -16.61
N LEU A 70 -13.10 6.92 -16.06
CA LEU A 70 -12.82 5.62 -16.65
C LEU A 70 -13.64 4.57 -15.93
N ASN A 71 -14.32 3.70 -16.68
CA ASN A 71 -15.02 2.58 -16.08
C ASN A 71 -14.01 1.46 -15.80
N GLN A 72 -14.09 0.87 -14.62
CA GLN A 72 -13.34 -0.36 -14.34
C GLN A 72 -14.02 -1.49 -15.12
N ARG A 73 -13.45 -1.82 -16.27
CA ARG A 73 -14.02 -2.82 -17.19
C ARG A 73 -13.37 -4.17 -16.95
N SER A 74 -14.03 -4.99 -16.16
CA SER A 74 -13.81 -6.42 -16.22
C SER A 74 -15.09 -7.11 -15.72
N GLU A 75 -15.64 -8.02 -16.49
CA GLU A 75 -16.74 -8.89 -16.05
C GLU A 75 -16.32 -9.76 -14.86
N LYS A 76 -15.01 -10.02 -14.74
CA LYS A 76 -14.39 -10.86 -13.72
C LYS A 76 -13.80 -10.07 -12.55
N SER A 77 -13.57 -8.75 -12.70
CA SER A 77 -12.97 -7.91 -11.67
C SER A 77 -14.03 -7.27 -10.79
N SER A 78 -13.83 -7.38 -9.49
CA SER A 78 -14.68 -6.69 -8.52
C SER A 78 -14.27 -5.23 -8.35
N PHE A 79 -12.97 -4.96 -8.22
CA PHE A 79 -12.37 -3.63 -8.10
C PHE A 79 -10.85 -3.68 -7.91
N TYR A 80 -10.16 -2.60 -8.26
CA TYR A 80 -8.74 -2.46 -8.00
C TYR A 80 -8.49 -2.07 -6.55
N VAL A 81 -7.66 -2.85 -5.84
CA VAL A 81 -7.25 -2.51 -4.47
C VAL A 81 -6.00 -1.62 -4.45
N GLU A 82 -5.16 -1.73 -5.48
CA GLU A 82 -4.01 -0.87 -5.73
C GLU A 82 -4.03 -0.38 -7.17
N MET A 83 -3.55 0.84 -7.38
CA MET A 83 -3.46 1.49 -8.68
C MET A 83 -2.29 2.47 -8.64
N LEU A 84 -1.34 2.31 -9.54
CA LEU A 84 -0.15 3.15 -9.67
C LEU A 84 0.04 3.59 -11.11
N ASP A 85 0.74 4.69 -11.29
CA ASP A 85 1.20 5.17 -12.59
C ASP A 85 2.28 4.23 -13.15
N TYR A 86 2.03 3.63 -14.31
CA TYR A 86 2.91 2.63 -14.90
C TYR A 86 3.82 3.22 -15.98
N ASP A 87 3.22 3.83 -16.98
CA ASP A 87 3.89 4.49 -18.09
C ASP A 87 3.00 5.64 -18.61
N LYS A 88 3.41 6.27 -19.72
CA LYS A 88 2.67 7.38 -20.33
C LYS A 88 1.20 7.08 -20.61
N ASP A 89 0.87 5.85 -20.98
CA ASP A 89 -0.45 5.48 -21.48
C ASP A 89 -1.25 4.60 -20.51
N ASN A 90 -0.58 3.99 -19.50
CA ASN A 90 -1.18 2.97 -18.66
C ASN A 90 -1.01 3.22 -17.16
N LEU A 91 -1.99 2.75 -16.40
CA LEU A 91 -1.91 2.49 -14.97
C LEU A 91 -1.65 0.99 -14.77
N ILE A 92 -0.87 0.63 -13.72
CA ILE A 92 -0.80 -0.74 -13.23
C ILE A 92 -1.75 -0.90 -12.07
N CYS A 93 -2.63 -1.90 -12.14
CA CYS A 93 -3.68 -2.15 -11.18
C CYS A 93 -3.58 -3.58 -10.63
N TYR A 94 -3.91 -3.73 -9.35
CA TYR A 94 -4.04 -5.03 -8.69
C TYR A 94 -5.47 -5.26 -8.21
N ASP A 95 -6.06 -6.37 -8.64
CA ASP A 95 -7.36 -6.87 -8.18
C ASP A 95 -7.18 -8.19 -7.45
N LYS A 96 -7.15 -8.14 -6.13
CA LYS A 96 -6.93 -9.34 -5.31
C LYS A 96 -8.04 -10.38 -5.37
N PHE A 97 -9.20 -10.00 -5.88
CA PHE A 97 -10.35 -10.90 -6.05
C PHE A 97 -10.48 -11.46 -7.46
N ASN A 98 -9.62 -11.02 -8.38
CA ASN A 98 -9.49 -11.68 -9.66
C ASN A 98 -8.65 -12.96 -9.49
N PHE A 99 -9.30 -14.11 -9.66
CA PHE A 99 -8.68 -15.42 -9.44
C PHE A 99 -7.84 -15.91 -10.62
N GLU A 100 -7.91 -15.24 -11.76
CA GLU A 100 -7.19 -15.64 -12.98
C GLU A 100 -6.02 -14.68 -13.26
N VAL A 101 -6.30 -13.38 -13.30
CA VAL A 101 -5.35 -12.35 -13.71
C VAL A 101 -5.40 -11.19 -12.73
N PRO A 102 -4.66 -11.26 -11.61
CA PRO A 102 -4.73 -10.24 -10.57
C PRO A 102 -4.07 -8.90 -10.94
N PHE A 103 -3.12 -8.88 -11.89
CA PHE A 103 -2.43 -7.65 -12.30
C PHE A 103 -2.82 -7.27 -13.73
N LEU A 104 -3.17 -6.00 -13.90
CA LEU A 104 -3.68 -5.46 -15.16
C LEU A 104 -2.98 -4.15 -15.50
N LEU A 105 -2.65 -3.93 -16.77
CA LEU A 105 -2.41 -2.59 -17.29
C LEU A 105 -3.72 -2.05 -17.83
N VAL A 106 -4.02 -0.82 -17.43
CA VAL A 106 -5.30 -0.16 -17.72
C VAL A 106 -5.03 1.17 -18.41
N SER A 107 -5.63 1.37 -19.57
CA SER A 107 -5.50 2.60 -20.34
C SER A 107 -5.93 3.83 -19.53
N LYS A 108 -5.08 4.85 -19.48
CA LYS A 108 -5.37 6.15 -18.88
C LYS A 108 -6.43 6.94 -19.64
N GLN A 109 -6.71 6.58 -20.88
CA GLN A 109 -7.66 7.30 -21.71
C GLN A 109 -9.10 6.85 -21.48
N ASP A 110 -9.34 5.54 -21.53
CA ASP A 110 -10.71 4.99 -21.53
C ASP A 110 -10.96 3.90 -20.49
N GLY A 111 -9.92 3.46 -19.75
CA GLY A 111 -10.03 2.41 -18.73
C GLY A 111 -10.08 1.00 -19.30
N SER A 112 -9.80 0.81 -20.59
CA SER A 112 -9.68 -0.53 -21.18
C SER A 112 -8.45 -1.26 -20.66
N ILE A 113 -8.54 -2.61 -20.57
CA ILE A 113 -7.40 -3.45 -20.23
C ILE A 113 -6.50 -3.56 -21.44
N THR A 114 -5.28 -3.04 -21.35
CA THR A 114 -4.27 -3.08 -22.40
C THR A 114 -3.37 -4.29 -22.29
N LYS A 115 -3.18 -4.81 -21.07
CA LYS A 115 -2.35 -5.98 -20.81
C LYS A 115 -2.82 -6.71 -19.56
N GLU A 116 -2.87 -8.02 -19.65
CA GLU A 116 -3.06 -8.93 -18.52
C GLU A 116 -1.71 -9.52 -18.11
N ILE A 117 -1.44 -9.54 -16.79
CA ILE A 117 -0.19 -10.06 -16.22
C ILE A 117 -0.55 -11.18 -15.24
N THR A 118 -0.27 -12.41 -15.64
CA THR A 118 -0.56 -13.60 -14.83
C THR A 118 0.66 -13.98 -14.00
N VAL A 119 0.51 -13.91 -12.68
CA VAL A 119 1.49 -14.44 -11.73
C VAL A 119 1.10 -15.88 -11.42
N PRO A 120 2.00 -16.87 -11.62
CA PRO A 120 1.65 -18.26 -11.40
C PRO A 120 1.49 -18.60 -9.93
N TYR A 121 0.40 -19.28 -9.58
CA TYR A 121 0.15 -19.90 -8.29
C TYR A 121 -0.75 -21.17 -8.47
N LYS A 122 -0.71 -22.07 -7.50
CA LYS A 122 -1.45 -23.33 -7.60
C LYS A 122 -2.92 -23.15 -7.21
N GLU A 123 -3.16 -22.43 -6.14
CA GLU A 123 -4.48 -22.24 -5.55
C GLU A 123 -4.57 -20.85 -4.94
N LYS A 124 -5.71 -20.16 -5.14
CA LYS A 124 -5.93 -18.83 -4.57
C LYS A 124 -6.00 -18.90 -3.05
N GLN A 125 -5.12 -18.17 -2.41
CA GLN A 125 -5.07 -18.02 -0.96
C GLN A 125 -5.50 -16.59 -0.59
N LEU A 126 -6.44 -16.47 0.32
CA LEU A 126 -6.89 -15.17 0.78
C LEU A 126 -6.14 -14.79 2.07
N PHE A 127 -5.46 -13.66 2.02
CA PHE A 127 -4.72 -13.13 3.16
C PHE A 127 -5.65 -12.30 4.06
N HIS A 128 -6.68 -12.99 4.56
CA HIS A 128 -7.64 -12.51 5.56
C HIS A 128 -8.43 -13.70 6.11
N ILE A 129 -9.02 -13.52 7.28
CA ILE A 129 -9.90 -14.49 7.92
C ILE A 129 -11.33 -13.99 7.87
N VAL A 130 -12.25 -14.89 7.54
CA VAL A 130 -13.70 -14.60 7.52
C VAL A 130 -14.39 -15.59 8.43
N GLU A 131 -15.18 -15.08 9.37
CA GLU A 131 -16.08 -15.84 10.22
C GLU A 131 -17.54 -15.54 9.85
N ARG A 132 -18.32 -16.58 9.65
CA ARG A 132 -19.75 -16.46 9.37
C ARG A 132 -20.56 -16.98 10.55
N LEU A 133 -21.30 -16.10 11.20
CA LEU A 133 -22.20 -16.42 12.30
C LEU A 133 -23.60 -16.63 11.73
N TYR A 134 -23.88 -17.86 11.29
CA TYR A 134 -25.14 -18.21 10.60
C TYR A 134 -26.37 -17.96 11.46
N ASP A 135 -26.28 -18.18 12.76
CA ASP A 135 -27.34 -17.94 13.76
C ASP A 135 -27.73 -16.47 13.89
N LYS A 136 -26.78 -15.56 13.63
CA LYS A 136 -26.97 -14.10 13.70
C LYS A 136 -27.09 -13.42 12.34
N GLY A 137 -26.87 -14.15 11.24
CA GLY A 137 -26.79 -13.57 9.90
C GLY A 137 -25.62 -12.60 9.70
N GLU A 138 -24.60 -12.66 10.56
CA GLU A 138 -23.45 -11.77 10.56
C GLU A 138 -22.24 -12.42 9.87
N THR A 139 -21.44 -11.58 9.21
CA THR A 139 -20.12 -11.96 8.68
C THR A 139 -19.08 -10.98 9.22
N ARG A 140 -18.06 -11.53 9.85
CA ARG A 140 -16.90 -10.77 10.35
C ARG A 140 -15.69 -11.07 9.48
N ALA A 141 -14.84 -10.08 9.25
CA ALA A 141 -13.60 -10.26 8.50
C ALA A 141 -12.47 -9.51 9.17
N ALA A 142 -11.30 -10.13 9.22
CA ALA A 142 -10.08 -9.54 9.73
C ALA A 142 -8.94 -9.74 8.74
N GLY A 143 -8.07 -8.75 8.59
CA GLY A 143 -6.91 -8.81 7.73
C GLY A 143 -5.65 -8.37 8.46
N PRO A 144 -4.47 -8.72 7.93
CA PRO A 144 -3.19 -8.44 8.59
C PRO A 144 -2.76 -6.97 8.56
N GLY A 145 -3.61 -6.09 8.09
CA GLY A 145 -3.27 -4.71 7.80
C GLY A 145 -2.69 -4.51 6.40
N PRO A 146 -2.26 -3.30 6.06
CA PRO A 146 -1.86 -2.97 4.69
C PRO A 146 -0.55 -3.67 4.29
N TYR A 147 -0.50 -4.09 3.03
CA TYR A 147 0.68 -4.53 2.31
C TYR A 147 0.56 -4.07 0.86
N ASN A 148 1.68 -3.98 0.16
CA ASN A 148 1.72 -3.55 -1.23
C ASN A 148 1.93 -4.76 -2.13
N SER A 149 1.07 -4.89 -3.14
CA SER A 149 1.18 -5.93 -4.17
C SER A 149 1.97 -5.43 -5.38
N ILE A 150 2.11 -4.12 -5.52
CA ILE A 150 2.85 -3.47 -6.60
C ILE A 150 3.88 -2.53 -5.96
N ILE A 151 5.17 -2.78 -6.18
CA ILE A 151 6.26 -1.97 -5.62
C ILE A 151 7.19 -1.53 -6.75
N PRO A 152 7.34 -0.21 -7.00
CA PRO A 152 8.33 0.28 -7.95
C PRO A 152 9.74 0.11 -7.40
N PHE A 153 10.64 -0.44 -8.21
CA PHE A 153 12.04 -0.62 -7.82
C PHE A 153 12.98 -0.62 -9.02
N ASN A 154 13.94 0.28 -9.04
CA ASN A 154 14.98 0.40 -10.07
C ASN A 154 14.44 0.40 -11.51
N GLY A 155 13.38 1.18 -11.75
CA GLY A 155 12.74 1.29 -13.07
C GLY A 155 11.94 0.06 -13.50
N ASN A 156 11.76 -0.92 -12.62
CA ASN A 156 10.93 -2.10 -12.81
C ASN A 156 9.82 -2.13 -11.74
N TRP A 157 8.97 -3.15 -11.80
CA TRP A 157 7.88 -3.35 -10.87
C TRP A 157 8.00 -4.69 -10.18
N ILE A 158 7.94 -4.70 -8.86
CA ILE A 158 7.86 -5.94 -8.08
C ILE A 158 6.39 -6.26 -7.86
N LEU A 159 6.01 -7.49 -8.20
CA LEU A 159 4.65 -7.98 -8.07
C LEU A 159 4.59 -9.03 -6.96
N PHE A 160 3.77 -8.74 -5.96
CA PHE A 160 3.46 -9.63 -4.85
C PHE A 160 2.00 -10.10 -4.94
N GLU A 161 1.82 -11.37 -5.27
CA GLU A 161 0.52 -12.06 -5.16
C GLU A 161 0.56 -13.01 -3.95
N ALA A 162 -0.34 -12.81 -2.99
CA ALA A 162 -0.35 -13.56 -1.74
C ALA A 162 -0.45 -15.09 -1.94
N SER A 163 -1.08 -15.51 -3.01
CA SER A 163 -1.25 -16.92 -3.38
C SER A 163 -0.01 -17.55 -4.02
N ALA A 164 0.93 -16.72 -4.49
CA ALA A 164 2.13 -17.18 -5.16
C ALA A 164 3.24 -17.49 -4.15
N ASP A 165 4.02 -18.53 -4.46
CA ASP A 165 5.22 -18.88 -3.70
C ASP A 165 6.43 -18.05 -4.11
N THR A 166 6.28 -17.24 -5.16
CA THR A 166 7.35 -16.41 -5.70
C THR A 166 6.87 -14.98 -5.87
N VAL A 167 7.67 -14.04 -5.38
CA VAL A 167 7.59 -12.62 -5.71
C VAL A 167 8.37 -12.39 -7.00
N TYR A 168 7.77 -11.70 -7.95
CA TYR A 168 8.35 -11.49 -9.26
C TYR A 168 8.73 -10.03 -9.50
N THR A 169 9.74 -9.81 -10.32
CA THR A 169 10.01 -8.54 -10.97
C THR A 169 9.37 -8.57 -12.37
N LEU A 170 8.48 -7.64 -12.63
CA LEU A 170 7.94 -7.38 -13.98
C LEU A 170 8.95 -6.52 -14.74
N MET A 171 9.43 -7.06 -15.84
CA MET A 171 10.39 -6.40 -16.72
C MET A 171 9.67 -5.54 -17.77
N PRO A 172 10.37 -4.60 -18.45
CA PRO A 172 9.77 -3.75 -19.48
C PRO A 172 9.17 -4.51 -20.68
N ASP A 173 9.64 -5.72 -20.95
CA ASP A 173 9.11 -6.62 -21.98
C ASP A 173 7.94 -7.47 -21.48
N TYR A 174 7.42 -7.17 -20.29
CA TYR A 174 6.37 -7.89 -19.57
C TYR A 174 6.75 -9.30 -19.11
N SER A 175 8.00 -9.71 -19.23
CA SER A 175 8.46 -10.97 -18.65
C SER A 175 8.53 -10.89 -17.13
N LEU A 176 8.27 -12.01 -16.45
CA LEU A 176 8.37 -12.13 -15.01
C LEU A 176 9.68 -12.81 -14.63
N ARG A 177 10.52 -12.14 -13.83
CA ARG A 177 11.75 -12.71 -13.26
C ARG A 177 11.54 -13.01 -11.79
N PRO A 178 11.82 -14.24 -11.31
CA PRO A 178 11.76 -14.55 -9.89
C PRO A 178 12.73 -13.66 -9.09
N LEU A 179 12.21 -13.05 -8.01
CA LEU A 179 13.01 -12.24 -7.09
C LEU A 179 13.19 -12.94 -5.74
N ILE A 180 12.09 -13.43 -5.17
CA ILE A 180 12.07 -14.13 -3.88
C ILE A 180 11.20 -15.37 -4.04
N ALA A 181 11.75 -16.54 -3.80
CA ALA A 181 10.99 -17.78 -3.75
C ALA A 181 10.94 -18.29 -2.31
N ARG A 182 9.78 -18.75 -1.88
CA ARG A 182 9.54 -19.28 -0.55
C ARG A 182 9.38 -20.80 -0.58
N THR A 183 9.76 -21.42 0.53
CA THR A 183 9.49 -22.84 0.80
C THR A 183 9.15 -22.98 2.29
N PRO A 184 8.20 -23.84 2.68
CA PRO A 184 7.30 -24.61 1.81
C PRO A 184 6.29 -23.74 1.06
N PRO A 185 5.63 -24.28 0.03
CA PRO A 185 4.58 -23.59 -0.71
C PRO A 185 3.39 -23.21 0.19
N ILE A 186 2.78 -22.02 -0.07
CA ILE A 186 1.70 -21.49 0.80
C ILE A 186 0.51 -22.43 0.90
N HIS A 187 0.13 -23.06 -0.21
CA HIS A 187 -1.02 -23.96 -0.26
C HIS A 187 -0.84 -25.28 0.54
N THR A 188 0.40 -25.54 1.02
CA THR A 188 0.69 -26.73 1.87
C THR A 188 0.72 -26.40 3.35
N MET A 189 0.46 -25.14 3.71
CA MET A 189 0.55 -24.67 5.11
C MET A 189 -0.83 -24.45 5.70
N ASP A 190 -1.04 -24.96 6.91
CA ASP A 190 -2.23 -24.72 7.71
C ASP A 190 -1.81 -24.50 9.19
N PRO A 191 -1.96 -23.29 9.75
CA PRO A 191 -2.38 -22.06 9.04
C PRO A 191 -1.34 -21.59 8.02
N GLY A 192 -1.81 -20.91 6.98
CA GLY A 192 -0.95 -20.29 5.97
C GLY A 192 -0.02 -19.25 6.57
N VAL A 193 1.25 -19.24 6.15
CA VAL A 193 2.22 -18.22 6.56
C VAL A 193 2.64 -17.41 5.35
N PHE A 194 2.23 -16.17 5.27
CA PHE A 194 2.56 -15.27 4.16
C PHE A 194 3.89 -14.56 4.40
N VAL A 195 4.67 -14.35 3.35
CA VAL A 195 5.89 -13.54 3.39
C VAL A 195 5.63 -12.25 2.61
N VAL A 196 5.67 -11.13 3.30
CA VAL A 196 5.38 -9.80 2.73
C VAL A 196 6.68 -9.02 2.62
N LEU A 197 6.95 -8.48 1.43
CA LEU A 197 8.05 -7.55 1.21
C LEU A 197 7.61 -6.16 1.70
N ARG A 198 8.45 -5.52 2.54
CA ARG A 198 8.15 -4.22 3.15
C ARG A 198 8.95 -3.08 2.52
N LEU A 199 10.25 -3.24 2.50
CA LEU A 199 11.16 -2.27 1.91
C LEU A 199 12.25 -3.01 1.16
N ILE A 200 12.63 -2.51 0.01
CA ILE A 200 13.68 -3.08 -0.81
C ILE A 200 14.73 -2.02 -1.12
N SER A 201 15.98 -2.42 -1.09
CA SER A 201 17.12 -1.65 -1.58
C SER A 201 18.01 -2.57 -2.40
N ASP A 202 19.06 -2.03 -3.01
CA ASP A 202 20.03 -2.84 -3.76
C ASP A 202 20.70 -3.93 -2.90
N ARG A 203 20.87 -3.65 -1.61
CA ARG A 203 21.49 -4.58 -0.68
C ARG A 203 20.51 -5.36 0.20
N TYR A 204 19.45 -4.73 0.71
CA TYR A 204 18.58 -5.35 1.72
C TYR A 204 17.14 -5.49 1.25
N TYR A 205 16.56 -6.67 1.44
CA TYR A 205 15.15 -6.94 1.29
C TYR A 205 14.54 -7.11 2.68
N PHE A 206 13.81 -6.11 3.16
CA PHE A 206 13.12 -6.14 4.45
C PHE A 206 11.76 -6.79 4.28
N MET A 207 11.51 -7.82 5.05
CA MET A 207 10.33 -8.68 4.94
C MET A 207 9.73 -8.95 6.31
N GLU A 208 8.49 -9.41 6.27
CA GLU A 208 7.87 -10.05 7.43
C GLU A 208 7.20 -11.35 7.01
N SER A 209 7.17 -12.33 7.92
CA SER A 209 6.23 -13.45 7.82
C SER A 209 5.03 -13.18 8.71
N VAL A 210 3.85 -13.48 8.20
CA VAL A 210 2.57 -13.27 8.89
C VAL A 210 1.79 -14.57 8.87
N THR A 211 1.46 -15.10 10.05
CA THR A 211 0.61 -16.29 10.17
C THR A 211 -0.85 -15.88 10.04
N ASN A 212 -1.59 -16.54 9.14
CA ASN A 212 -2.97 -16.19 8.81
C ASN A 212 -3.96 -16.82 9.81
N ILE A 213 -3.91 -16.36 11.05
CA ILE A 213 -4.85 -16.72 12.13
C ILE A 213 -5.38 -15.46 12.78
N TYR A 214 -6.63 -15.50 13.24
CA TYR A 214 -7.26 -14.41 13.95
C TYR A 214 -8.37 -14.94 14.86
N ASP A 215 -8.41 -14.48 16.12
CA ASP A 215 -9.48 -14.78 17.06
C ASP A 215 -10.42 -13.59 17.19
N PHE A 216 -11.65 -13.74 16.70
CA PHE A 216 -12.66 -12.69 16.75
C PHE A 216 -13.21 -12.39 18.15
N ASN A 217 -12.96 -13.25 19.13
CA ASN A 217 -13.38 -13.03 20.50
C ASN A 217 -12.39 -12.16 21.27
N THR A 218 -11.08 -12.39 21.07
CA THR A 218 -10.02 -11.62 21.72
C THR A 218 -9.58 -10.40 20.91
N GLY A 219 -9.80 -10.43 19.58
CA GLY A 219 -9.27 -9.44 18.66
C GLY A 219 -7.79 -9.60 18.35
N GLU A 220 -7.18 -10.70 18.76
CA GLU A 220 -5.78 -10.99 18.55
C GLU A 220 -5.57 -11.83 17.27
N GLY A 221 -4.47 -11.58 16.56
CA GLY A 221 -4.17 -12.38 15.38
C GLY A 221 -3.02 -11.84 14.54
N PHE A 222 -2.80 -12.53 13.43
CA PHE A 222 -1.74 -12.24 12.47
C PHE A 222 -0.35 -12.11 13.11
N PRO A 223 0.13 -13.12 13.86
CA PRO A 223 1.47 -13.10 14.44
C PRO A 223 2.54 -12.88 13.39
N ARG A 224 3.54 -12.04 13.71
CA ARG A 224 4.56 -11.57 12.76
C ARG A 224 5.97 -11.87 13.23
N LYS A 225 6.86 -12.09 12.25
CA LYS A 225 8.31 -12.08 12.47
C LYS A 225 8.95 -11.19 11.41
N TYR A 226 9.86 -10.32 11.83
CA TYR A 226 10.55 -9.38 10.95
C TYR A 226 11.94 -9.91 10.62
N PHE A 227 12.25 -10.00 9.35
CA PHE A 227 13.54 -10.49 8.88
C PHE A 227 13.96 -9.75 7.60
N ALA A 228 15.26 -9.67 7.38
CA ALA A 228 15.82 -9.09 6.19
C ALA A 228 16.81 -10.05 5.53
N TYR A 229 16.94 -9.95 4.22
CA TYR A 229 17.92 -10.64 3.42
C TYR A 229 18.98 -9.66 2.96
N ASP A 230 20.26 -9.93 3.26
CA ASP A 230 21.40 -9.21 2.72
C ASP A 230 21.85 -9.88 1.41
N THR A 231 21.69 -9.17 0.28
CA THR A 231 22.01 -9.69 -1.04
C THR A 231 23.51 -9.88 -1.27
N GLN A 232 24.37 -9.15 -0.53
CA GLN A 232 25.81 -9.24 -0.61
C GLN A 232 26.35 -10.42 0.22
N GLU A 233 25.91 -10.53 1.47
CA GLU A 233 26.33 -11.62 2.35
C GLU A 233 25.53 -12.91 2.13
N LYS A 234 24.41 -12.86 1.39
CA LYS A 234 23.49 -13.97 1.13
C LYS A 234 22.97 -14.62 2.40
N LYS A 235 22.63 -13.78 3.39
CA LYS A 235 22.17 -14.22 4.72
C LYS A 235 20.89 -13.54 5.13
N PHE A 236 20.11 -14.27 5.92
CA PHE A 236 18.95 -13.73 6.61
C PHE A 236 19.31 -13.34 8.04
N PHE A 237 18.69 -12.27 8.53
CA PHE A 237 18.77 -11.85 9.93
C PHE A 237 17.43 -11.26 10.40
N ASN A 238 17.14 -11.41 11.67
CA ASN A 238 16.02 -10.73 12.29
C ASN A 238 16.37 -9.27 12.53
N TYR A 239 15.39 -8.37 12.37
CA TYR A 239 15.61 -6.95 12.64
C TYR A 239 14.48 -6.36 13.48
N ILE A 240 14.81 -5.30 14.19
CA ILE A 240 13.87 -4.37 14.82
C ILE A 240 14.33 -2.98 14.45
N THR A 241 13.42 -2.15 13.99
CA THR A 241 13.70 -0.77 13.62
C THR A 241 13.23 0.18 14.69
N TYR A 242 14.05 1.18 14.99
CA TYR A 242 13.74 2.21 15.96
C TYR A 242 13.79 3.60 15.31
N ASN A 243 12.93 4.49 15.77
CA ASN A 243 13.00 5.91 15.43
C ASN A 243 14.01 6.61 16.36
N ASP A 244 15.15 7.01 15.82
CA ASP A 244 16.20 7.66 16.58
C ASP A 244 15.85 9.09 17.01
N ASP A 245 14.77 9.68 16.51
CA ASP A 245 14.27 10.98 16.96
C ASP A 245 13.46 10.92 18.29
N TYR A 246 13.34 9.70 18.86
CA TYR A 246 12.81 9.54 20.22
C TYR A 246 13.94 9.36 21.23
N SER A 247 13.75 9.88 22.45
CA SER A 247 14.69 9.73 23.58
C SER A 247 14.72 8.32 24.17
N TYR A 248 13.84 7.43 23.71
CA TYR A 248 13.74 6.01 24.08
C TYR A 248 13.61 5.15 22.81
N LYS A 249 13.74 3.84 22.95
CA LYS A 249 13.59 2.90 21.82
C LYS A 249 12.13 2.84 21.37
N LYS A 250 11.74 3.75 20.47
CA LYS A 250 10.43 3.74 19.82
C LYS A 250 10.51 2.87 18.57
N GLU A 251 9.86 1.72 18.62
CA GLU A 251 9.77 0.85 17.44
C GLU A 251 9.01 1.51 16.29
N ILE A 252 9.50 1.27 15.08
CA ILE A 252 8.82 1.64 13.84
C ILE A 252 8.47 0.36 13.10
N TYR A 253 7.21 0.22 12.76
CA TYR A 253 6.78 -0.82 11.85
C TYR A 253 6.94 -0.34 10.39
N MET A 254 7.64 -1.12 9.57
CA MET A 254 7.83 -0.80 8.16
C MET A 254 6.54 -1.11 7.37
N VAL A 255 5.49 -0.36 7.63
CA VAL A 255 4.22 -0.44 6.91
C VAL A 255 4.11 0.78 6.01
N THR A 256 3.88 0.54 4.72
CA THR A 256 3.62 1.62 3.76
C THR A 256 2.12 1.73 3.58
N PHE A 257 1.61 2.94 3.76
CA PHE A 257 0.27 3.29 3.32
C PHE A 257 0.36 3.92 1.93
N PRO A 258 -0.52 3.54 0.99
CA PRO A 258 -0.60 4.24 -0.29
C PRO A 258 -0.89 5.75 -0.09
N PRO A 259 -0.40 6.63 -0.96
CA PRO A 259 0.31 6.34 -2.19
C PRO A 259 1.78 5.98 -1.99
N ILE A 260 2.28 5.07 -2.82
CA ILE A 260 3.72 4.77 -2.92
C ILE A 260 4.28 5.70 -3.99
N ASN A 261 5.41 6.34 -3.71
CA ASN A 261 6.10 7.10 -4.74
C ASN A 261 6.95 6.20 -5.64
N SER A 262 7.37 6.74 -6.78
CA SER A 262 8.21 6.04 -7.75
C SER A 262 9.58 5.58 -7.22
N LYS A 263 9.96 6.05 -6.01
CA LYS A 263 11.23 5.70 -5.34
C LYS A 263 11.10 4.53 -4.38
N GLY A 264 9.87 3.98 -4.20
CA GLY A 264 9.64 2.87 -3.27
C GLY A 264 9.90 3.22 -1.81
N GLU A 265 9.81 4.50 -1.43
CA GLU A 265 10.00 4.95 -0.05
C GLU A 265 8.81 4.53 0.81
N LEU A 266 9.08 4.11 2.05
CA LEU A 266 8.00 3.89 3.00
C LEU A 266 7.44 5.24 3.45
N CYS A 267 6.13 5.34 3.43
CA CYS A 267 5.40 6.51 3.90
C CYS A 267 4.50 6.13 5.07
N SER A 268 4.65 6.83 6.17
CA SER A 268 3.76 6.73 7.32
C SER A 268 3.37 8.13 7.81
N THR A 269 2.41 8.21 8.72
CA THR A 269 2.00 9.48 9.30
C THR A 269 1.94 9.40 10.81
N ILE A 270 2.24 10.52 11.48
CA ILE A 270 2.08 10.71 12.92
C ILE A 270 1.09 11.86 13.13
N ASN A 271 0.13 11.72 14.05
CA ASN A 271 -0.79 12.80 14.35
C ASN A 271 -0.04 13.97 15.01
N ALA A 272 -0.40 15.19 14.66
CA ALA A 272 0.18 16.39 15.28
C ALA A 272 -0.06 16.41 16.80
N SER A 273 -1.26 16.05 17.26
CA SER A 273 -1.60 15.95 18.68
C SER A 273 -0.67 14.99 19.44
N ASP A 274 -0.33 13.82 18.86
CA ASP A 274 0.58 12.85 19.49
C ASP A 274 2.00 13.43 19.60
N LEU A 275 2.47 14.11 18.55
CA LEU A 275 3.79 14.77 18.54
C LEU A 275 3.86 15.93 19.53
N CYS A 276 2.82 16.76 19.64
CA CYS A 276 2.75 17.84 20.61
C CYS A 276 2.80 17.30 22.04
N GLN A 277 2.12 16.19 22.33
CA GLN A 277 2.16 15.54 23.65
C GLN A 277 3.55 14.97 23.95
N ASP A 278 4.15 14.26 22.98
CA ASP A 278 5.49 13.68 23.15
C ASP A 278 6.57 14.78 23.28
N TYR A 279 6.40 15.91 22.60
CA TYR A 279 7.25 17.11 22.77
C TYR A 279 7.14 17.69 24.19
N LYS A 280 5.92 17.94 24.68
CA LYS A 280 5.66 18.43 26.05
C LYS A 280 6.22 17.50 27.12
N ARG A 281 6.25 16.18 26.86
CA ARG A 281 6.82 15.16 27.77
C ARG A 281 8.33 14.97 27.62
N GLY A 282 9.02 15.73 26.76
CA GLY A 282 10.46 15.63 26.54
C GLY A 282 10.93 14.32 25.90
N LYS A 283 10.04 13.63 25.19
CA LYS A 283 10.32 12.32 24.57
C LYS A 283 10.97 12.42 23.18
N LEU A 284 11.01 13.61 22.58
CA LEU A 284 11.52 13.83 21.24
C LEU A 284 12.92 14.44 21.25
N LYS A 285 13.72 14.08 20.24
CA LYS A 285 15.02 14.66 19.94
C LYS A 285 15.17 14.84 18.41
N GLY A 286 16.29 15.39 17.97
CA GLY A 286 16.60 15.53 16.55
C GLY A 286 15.55 16.30 15.75
N LYS A 287 15.38 15.89 14.49
CA LYS A 287 14.52 16.59 13.53
C LYS A 287 13.04 16.56 13.92
N LEU A 288 12.58 15.45 14.48
CA LEU A 288 11.18 15.32 14.90
C LEU A 288 10.84 16.29 16.04
N LYS A 289 11.79 16.55 16.96
CA LYS A 289 11.63 17.55 18.02
C LYS A 289 11.51 18.96 17.46
N GLU A 290 12.32 19.32 16.45
CA GLU A 290 12.24 20.63 15.77
C GLU A 290 10.88 20.82 15.10
N VAL A 291 10.38 19.81 14.39
CA VAL A 291 9.06 19.83 13.76
C VAL A 291 7.97 19.97 14.82
N ALA A 292 8.00 19.15 15.86
CA ALA A 292 6.97 19.15 16.90
C ALA A 292 6.91 20.47 17.69
N ALA A 293 8.02 21.22 17.78
CA ALA A 293 8.07 22.53 18.43
C ALA A 293 7.24 23.61 17.72
N THR A 294 6.92 23.40 16.44
CA THR A 294 6.16 24.35 15.61
C THR A 294 4.73 23.90 15.33
N LEU A 295 4.32 22.75 15.87
CA LEU A 295 2.98 22.19 15.63
C LEU A 295 1.97 22.61 16.69
N GLU A 296 0.72 22.74 16.26
CA GLU A 296 -0.46 22.79 17.11
C GLU A 296 -1.16 21.44 17.10
N GLU A 297 -2.00 21.14 18.12
CA GLU A 297 -2.61 19.80 18.28
C GLU A 297 -3.64 19.47 17.18
N ASP A 298 -4.21 20.47 16.55
CA ASP A 298 -5.19 20.40 15.44
C ASP A 298 -4.55 20.52 14.04
N ASP A 299 -3.22 20.62 13.98
CA ASP A 299 -2.50 20.59 12.72
C ASP A 299 -2.65 19.26 11.97
N ASN A 300 -2.34 19.28 10.69
CA ASN A 300 -2.31 18.09 9.85
C ASN A 300 -1.28 17.07 10.36
N ARG A 301 -1.50 15.81 9.98
CA ARG A 301 -0.54 14.73 10.28
C ARG A 301 0.83 15.02 9.67
N VAL A 302 1.88 14.75 10.41
CA VAL A 302 3.25 14.80 9.93
C VAL A 302 3.54 13.56 9.10
N VAL A 303 4.01 13.74 7.88
CA VAL A 303 4.43 12.66 6.98
C VAL A 303 5.86 12.25 7.33
N VAL A 304 6.06 10.95 7.53
CA VAL A 304 7.37 10.34 7.79
C VAL A 304 7.76 9.49 6.58
N LEU A 305 8.87 9.83 5.95
CA LEU A 305 9.46 9.05 4.85
C LEU A 305 10.66 8.27 5.36
N VAL A 306 10.66 6.96 5.13
CA VAL A 306 11.79 6.09 5.46
C VAL A 306 12.46 5.65 4.17
N ARG A 307 13.76 5.92 4.07
CA ARG A 307 14.61 5.61 2.93
C ARG A 307 15.75 4.70 3.35
N PRO A 308 16.11 3.71 2.53
CA PRO A 308 17.37 3.02 2.73
C PRO A 308 18.53 4.02 2.67
N LYS A 309 19.50 3.89 3.57
CA LYS A 309 20.78 4.60 3.41
C LYS A 309 21.49 3.99 2.20
N LYS A 310 22.04 4.85 1.35
CA LYS A 310 22.93 4.46 0.25
C LYS A 310 24.22 3.91 0.80
#